data_c5f1826a00b523e21642647dae2e7044
#
_entry.id   c5f1826a00b523e21642647dae2e7044
#
_cell.length_a   1.000
_cell.length_b   1.000
_cell.length_c   1.000
_cell.angle_alpha   90.00
_cell.angle_beta   90.00
_cell.angle_gamma   90.00
#
_symmetry.space_group_name_H-M   'P 1'
#
loop_
_entity.id
_entity.type
_entity.pdbx_description
1 polymer ?
#
loop_
_entity_poly.entity_id
_entity_poly.type
_entity_poly.pdbx_seq_one_letter_code
_entity_poly.pdbx_strand_id
1 'polypeptide(L)' 'MFNNNKFFTTITTVDNYGGKAFFSATGKTEQESIDKALLNKQIGIGNDDEILAIRTYDDISQVKLKHLRQ' A
#
# COMPACT_ATOMS: atom_id res chain seq x y z
N MET A 1 13.78 3.45 18.24
CA MET A 1 12.44 3.98 18.29
C MET A 1 11.41 2.95 17.88
N PHE A 2 10.29 2.92 18.55
CA PHE A 2 9.26 1.94 18.25
C PHE A 2 8.29 2.48 17.25
N ASN A 3 7.98 1.64 16.29
CA ASN A 3 6.95 1.91 15.31
C ASN A 3 5.66 1.25 15.78
N ASN A 4 4.67 2.06 16.13
CA ASN A 4 3.38 1.55 16.61
C ASN A 4 2.43 1.17 15.48
N ASN A 5 2.85 1.33 14.25
CA ASN A 5 2.01 0.99 13.11
C ASN A 5 1.90 -0.52 13.00
N LYS A 6 0.68 -1.02 12.97
CA LYS A 6 0.41 -2.45 12.89
C LYS A 6 -0.10 -2.88 11.52
N PHE A 7 -0.58 -1.94 10.73
CA PHE A 7 -1.20 -2.27 9.46
C PHE A 7 -0.38 -1.70 8.32
N PHE A 8 -0.31 -2.46 7.27
CA PHE A 8 0.41 -2.09 6.06
C PHE A 8 -0.53 -2.30 4.88
N THR A 9 -0.75 -1.25 4.10
CA THR A 9 -1.63 -1.32 2.93
C THR A 9 -0.82 -1.10 1.67
N THR A 10 -1.06 -1.94 0.66
CA THR A 10 -0.51 -1.76 -0.67
C THR A 10 -1.64 -1.53 -1.66
N ILE A 11 -1.42 -0.62 -2.59
CA ILE A 11 -2.36 -0.32 -3.68
C ILE A 11 -1.62 -0.55 -4.99
N THR A 12 -2.20 -1.36 -5.86
CA THR A 12 -1.68 -1.59 -7.20
C THR A 12 -2.57 -0.87 -8.19
N THR A 13 -1.97 -0.07 -9.05
CA THR A 13 -2.71 0.66 -10.09
C THR A 13 -2.18 0.29 -11.47
N VAL A 14 -2.97 0.60 -12.49
CA VAL A 14 -2.57 0.40 -13.87
C VAL A 14 -2.92 1.65 -14.69
N ASP A 15 -1.99 2.05 -15.57
CA ASP A 15 -2.23 3.17 -16.46
C ASP A 15 -2.85 2.69 -17.77
N ASN A 16 -3.06 3.62 -18.70
CA ASN A 16 -3.70 3.32 -19.98
C ASN A 16 -2.84 2.45 -20.90
N TYR A 17 -1.57 2.32 -20.57
CA TYR A 17 -0.63 1.54 -21.37
C TYR A 17 -0.31 0.19 -20.74
N GLY A 18 -0.99 -0.15 -19.65
CA GLY A 18 -0.75 -1.40 -18.97
C GLY A 18 0.40 -1.36 -17.97
N GLY A 19 1.01 -0.19 -17.78
CA GLY A 19 2.06 -0.04 -16.78
C GLY A 19 1.48 -0.04 -15.38
N LYS A 20 2.16 -0.71 -14.46
CA LYS A 20 1.68 -0.84 -13.09
C LYS A 20 2.51 0.01 -12.16
N ALA A 21 1.85 0.55 -11.15
CA ALA A 21 2.50 1.28 -10.07
C ALA A 21 2.00 0.75 -8.73
N PHE A 22 2.83 0.94 -7.71
CA PHE A 22 2.51 0.44 -6.38
C PHE A 22 2.67 1.58 -5.39
N PHE A 23 1.69 1.69 -4.51
CA PHE A 23 1.69 2.69 -3.43
C PHE A 23 1.45 1.95 -2.13
N SER A 24 2.10 2.40 -1.07
CA SER A 24 1.95 1.73 0.21
C SER A 24 2.05 2.73 1.34
N ALA A 25 1.52 2.33 2.48
CA ALA A 25 1.60 3.11 3.70
C ALA A 25 1.33 2.22 4.89
N THR A 26 1.71 2.69 6.06
CA THR A 26 1.45 2.00 7.31
C THR A 26 0.56 2.86 8.20
N GLY A 27 -0.10 2.24 9.14
CA GLY A 27 -0.96 2.96 10.08
C GLY A 27 -1.19 2.16 11.34
N LYS A 28 -1.69 2.83 12.36
CA LYS A 28 -2.03 2.18 13.62
C LYS A 28 -3.30 1.36 13.52
N THR A 29 -4.17 1.72 12.58
CA THR A 29 -5.40 1.00 12.30
C THR A 29 -5.44 0.68 10.82
N GLU A 30 -6.30 -0.26 10.47
CA GLU A 30 -6.49 -0.64 9.08
C GLU A 30 -6.91 0.57 8.24
N GLN A 31 -7.89 1.32 8.73
CA GLN A 31 -8.40 2.48 7.99
C GLN A 31 -7.30 3.54 7.82
N GLU A 32 -6.48 3.75 8.85
CA GLU A 32 -5.40 4.73 8.76
C GLU A 32 -4.40 4.35 7.67
N SER A 33 -4.02 3.07 7.60
CA SER A 33 -3.06 2.62 6.58
C SER A 33 -3.66 2.75 5.18
N ILE A 34 -4.95 2.45 5.03
CA ILE A 34 -5.63 2.60 3.75
C ILE A 34 -5.69 4.06 3.33
N ASP A 35 -6.08 4.93 4.25
CA ASP A 35 -6.19 6.36 3.96
C ASP A 35 -4.84 6.95 3.55
N LYS A 36 -3.77 6.56 4.24
CA LYS A 36 -2.43 7.05 3.90
C LYS A 36 -1.97 6.53 2.55
N ALA A 37 -2.27 5.28 2.24
CA ALA A 37 -1.91 4.72 0.94
C ALA A 37 -2.66 5.41 -0.19
N LEU A 38 -3.94 5.68 0.02
CA LEU A 38 -4.74 6.43 -0.96
C LEU A 38 -4.21 7.84 -1.16
N LEU A 39 -3.77 8.48 -0.08
CA LEU A 39 -3.17 9.80 -0.17
C LEU A 39 -1.88 9.76 -0.98
N ASN A 40 -1.04 8.76 -0.77
CA ASN A 40 0.17 8.59 -1.54
C ASN A 40 -0.13 8.43 -3.03
N LYS A 41 -1.18 7.66 -3.36
CA LYS A 41 -1.62 7.53 -4.75
C LYS A 41 -2.08 8.87 -5.31
N GLN A 42 -2.83 9.63 -4.52
CA GLN A 42 -3.39 10.90 -4.97
C GLN A 42 -2.33 11.93 -5.32
N ILE A 43 -1.25 11.97 -4.54
CA ILE A 43 -0.18 12.95 -4.77
C ILE A 43 0.89 12.43 -5.72
N GLY A 44 0.81 11.16 -6.10
CA GLY A 44 1.80 10.55 -6.99
C GLY A 44 1.48 10.79 -8.46
N ILE A 45 2.43 10.41 -9.30
CA ILE A 45 2.24 10.45 -10.75
C ILE A 45 1.20 9.41 -11.12
N GLY A 46 0.24 9.77 -11.97
CA GLY A 46 -0.81 8.85 -12.38
C GLY A 46 -1.90 8.69 -11.34
N ASN A 47 -2.24 9.78 -10.65
CA ASN A 47 -3.23 9.72 -9.58
C ASN A 47 -4.62 9.32 -10.06
N ASP A 48 -4.87 9.39 -11.36
CA ASP A 48 -6.14 8.97 -11.95
C ASP A 48 -6.08 7.55 -12.54
N ASP A 49 -4.96 6.84 -12.35
CA ASP A 49 -4.86 5.46 -12.80
C ASP A 49 -5.85 4.57 -12.07
N GLU A 50 -6.29 3.54 -12.76
CA GLU A 50 -7.26 2.60 -12.21
C GLU A 50 -6.63 1.75 -11.11
N ILE A 51 -7.36 1.57 -10.01
CA ILE A 51 -6.92 0.70 -8.92
C ILE A 51 -7.26 -0.74 -9.26
N LEU A 52 -6.25 -1.59 -9.34
CA LEU A 52 -6.44 -3.03 -9.56
C LEU A 52 -6.68 -3.79 -8.28
N ALA A 53 -5.97 -3.42 -7.21
CA ALA A 53 -6.07 -4.14 -5.95
C ALA A 53 -5.65 -3.25 -4.80
N ILE A 54 -6.32 -3.43 -3.67
CA ILE A 54 -5.92 -2.84 -2.39
C ILE A 54 -5.81 -4.00 -1.41
N ARG A 55 -4.65 -4.13 -0.78
CA ARG A 55 -4.40 -5.20 0.17
C ARG A 55 -3.88 -4.62 1.47
N THR A 56 -4.44 -5.07 2.58
CA THR A 56 -4.02 -4.63 3.90
C THR A 56 -3.55 -5.84 4.70
N TYR A 57 -2.41 -5.68 5.33
CA TYR A 57 -1.81 -6.68 6.19
C TYR A 57 -1.83 -6.15 7.62
N ASP A 58 -2.21 -7.00 8.56
CA ASP A 58 -2.33 -6.61 9.96
C ASP A 58 -1.06 -6.87 10.76
N ASP A 59 0.00 -7.32 10.11
CA ASP A 59 1.28 -7.59 10.77
C ASP A 59 2.38 -7.32 9.76
N ILE A 60 3.11 -6.23 9.97
CA ILE A 60 4.18 -5.84 9.06
C ILE A 60 5.26 -6.91 8.99
N SER A 61 5.49 -7.63 10.08
CA SER A 61 6.51 -8.69 10.06
C SER A 61 6.14 -9.82 9.11
N GLN A 62 4.85 -10.09 8.93
CA GLN A 62 4.41 -11.08 7.96
C GLN A 62 4.69 -10.65 6.53
N VAL A 63 4.58 -9.36 6.26
CA VAL A 63 4.91 -8.83 4.93
C VAL A 63 6.39 -9.09 4.64
N LYS A 64 7.26 -8.82 5.60
CA LYS A 64 8.68 -9.08 5.44
C LYS A 64 8.97 -10.55 5.20
N LEU A 65 8.30 -11.43 5.93
CA LEU A 65 8.49 -12.87 5.76
C LEU A 65 8.07 -13.32 4.36
N LYS A 66 6.98 -12.78 3.84
CA LYS A 66 6.54 -13.13 2.49
C LYS A 66 7.56 -12.69 1.45
N HIS A 67 8.14 -11.53 1.62
CA HIS A 67 9.18 -11.05 0.70
C HIS A 67 10.41 -11.94 0.74
N LEU A 68 10.80 -12.37 1.93
CA LEU A 68 11.98 -13.20 2.08
C LEU A 68 11.79 -14.59 1.49
N ARG A 69 10.56 -15.07 1.41
CA ARG A 69 10.27 -16.39 0.88
C ARG A 69 10.26 -16.46 -0.63
N GLN A 70 10.27 -15.35 -1.26
CA GLN A 70 10.28 -15.33 -2.73
C GLN A 70 11.69 -15.34 -3.31
#